data_b96357f351399f3c4b4907bfb564eb36
#
_entry.id   b96357f351399f3c4b4907bfb564eb36
#
_cell.length_a   1.000
_cell.length_b   1.000
_cell.length_c   1.000
_cell.angle_alpha   90.00
_cell.angle_beta   90.00
_cell.angle_gamma   90.00
#
_symmetry.space_group_name_H-M   'P 1'
#
loop_
_entity.id
_entity.type
_entity.pdbx_description
1 polymer ?
#
loop_
_entity_poly.entity_id
_entity_poly.type
_entity_poly.pdbx_seq_one_letter_code
_entity_poly.pdbx_strand_id
1 'polypeptide(L)'
;MKKIIILVPVYNDWQSVSKLIDEININVKGLDFEFSIIVVNDASTETQSLNIQNLDNLKSVRVMNMKENRGHARCIATGLKYIYENEDFEYVIPMDGDGEDRPEEIKFFLEEANYSPDKTIVGERVKRGW
;
A
#
# COMPACT_ATOMS: atom_id res chain seq x y z
N MET A 1 -14.65 2.53 -12.13
CA MET A 1 -14.22 1.66 -11.02
C MET A 1 -13.74 2.47 -9.84
N LYS A 2 -14.04 2.01 -8.65
CA LYS A 2 -13.54 2.62 -7.43
C LYS A 2 -12.06 2.37 -7.29
N LYS A 3 -11.33 3.39 -6.85
CA LYS A 3 -9.87 3.33 -6.76
C LYS A 3 -9.43 2.94 -5.35
N ILE A 4 -8.55 1.96 -5.28
CA ILE A 4 -7.94 1.50 -4.03
C ILE A 4 -6.44 1.79 -4.14
N ILE A 5 -5.90 2.45 -3.14
CA ILE A 5 -4.46 2.70 -3.07
C ILE A 5 -3.88 1.86 -1.93
N ILE A 6 -2.86 1.10 -2.23
CA ILE A 6 -2.13 0.34 -1.22
C ILE A 6 -0.83 1.09 -0.94
N LEU A 7 -0.64 1.40 0.33
CA LEU A 7 0.50 2.21 0.79
C LEU A 7 1.51 1.30 1.47
N VAL A 8 2.73 1.27 0.93
CA VAL A 8 3.78 0.38 1.42
C VAL A 8 5.01 1.19 1.82
N PRO A 9 5.34 1.25 3.11
CA PRO A 9 6.58 1.91 3.53
C PRO A 9 7.78 1.02 3.30
N VAL A 10 8.95 1.61 3.04
CA VAL A 10 10.19 0.87 2.89
C VAL A 10 11.36 1.64 3.47
N TYR A 11 12.25 0.89 4.13
CA TYR A 11 13.57 1.37 4.50
C TYR A 11 14.56 0.24 4.22
N ASN A 12 15.30 0.39 3.13
CA ASN A 12 16.33 -0.56 2.65
C ASN A 12 15.84 -1.93 2.18
N ASP A 13 14.73 -2.44 2.69
CA ASP A 13 14.26 -3.80 2.38
C ASP A 13 13.45 -3.83 1.08
N TRP A 14 14.11 -3.51 -0.02
CA TRP A 14 13.47 -3.47 -1.35
C TRP A 14 13.04 -4.84 -1.83
N GLN A 15 13.73 -5.89 -1.39
CA GLN A 15 13.38 -7.26 -1.77
C GLN A 15 12.03 -7.66 -1.20
N SER A 16 11.78 -7.38 0.06
CA SER A 16 10.49 -7.69 0.69
C SER A 16 9.35 -6.89 0.07
N VAL A 17 9.61 -5.63 -0.26
CA VAL A 17 8.61 -4.78 -0.92
C VAL A 17 8.29 -5.31 -2.32
N SER A 18 9.31 -5.70 -3.08
CA SER A 18 9.10 -6.28 -4.41
C SER A 18 8.26 -7.54 -4.35
N LYS A 19 8.53 -8.41 -3.39
CA LYS A 19 7.75 -9.62 -3.18
C LYS A 19 6.30 -9.30 -2.80
N LEU A 20 6.11 -8.33 -1.92
CA LEU A 20 4.78 -7.91 -1.50
C LEU A 20 3.97 -7.38 -2.69
N ILE A 21 4.58 -6.56 -3.54
CA ILE A 21 3.92 -6.03 -4.72
C ILE A 21 3.47 -7.14 -5.65
N ASP A 22 4.33 -8.13 -5.88
CA ASP A 22 3.98 -9.28 -6.72
C ASP A 22 2.81 -10.06 -6.13
N GLU A 23 2.79 -10.27 -4.82
CA GLU A 23 1.71 -10.96 -4.14
C GLU A 23 0.40 -10.18 -4.20
N ILE A 24 0.47 -8.86 -4.05
CA ILE A 24 -0.71 -7.99 -4.19
C ILE A 24 -1.27 -8.12 -5.60
N ASN A 25 -0.41 -8.05 -6.61
CA ASN A 25 -0.85 -8.16 -8.00
C ASN A 25 -1.62 -9.46 -8.25
N ILE A 26 -1.14 -10.56 -7.70
CA ILE A 26 -1.80 -11.85 -7.84
C ILE A 26 -3.15 -11.86 -7.12
N ASN A 27 -3.20 -11.32 -5.92
CA ASN A 27 -4.38 -11.44 -5.06
C ASN A 27 -5.50 -10.46 -5.39
N VAL A 28 -5.23 -9.41 -6.15
CA VAL A 28 -6.29 -8.48 -6.57
C VAL A 28 -6.90 -8.82 -7.92
N LYS A 29 -6.40 -9.86 -8.57
CA LYS A 29 -6.94 -10.32 -9.85
C LYS A 29 -8.42 -10.65 -9.72
N GLY A 30 -9.23 -10.11 -10.62
CA GLY A 30 -10.66 -10.39 -10.65
C GLY A 30 -11.49 -9.55 -9.68
N LEU A 31 -10.88 -8.75 -8.84
CA LEU A 31 -11.62 -7.83 -7.97
C LEU A 31 -12.05 -6.60 -8.77
N ASP A 32 -13.26 -6.14 -8.51
CA ASP A 32 -13.88 -5.05 -9.28
C ASP A 32 -13.49 -3.67 -8.76
N PHE A 33 -12.18 -3.42 -8.71
CA PHE A 33 -11.58 -2.16 -8.26
C PHE A 33 -10.37 -1.86 -9.10
N GLU A 34 -9.98 -0.59 -9.12
CA GLU A 34 -8.72 -0.16 -9.74
C GLU A 34 -7.67 -0.03 -8.64
N PHE A 35 -6.64 -0.86 -8.68
CA PHE A 35 -5.60 -0.90 -7.65
C PHE A 35 -4.34 -0.18 -8.10
N SER A 36 -3.80 0.66 -7.22
CA SER A 36 -2.49 1.29 -7.40
C SER A 36 -1.69 1.15 -6.11
N ILE A 37 -0.38 1.15 -6.24
CA ILE A 37 0.50 1.06 -5.08
C ILE A 37 1.35 2.32 -5.01
N ILE A 38 1.46 2.88 -3.82
CA ILE A 38 2.40 3.95 -3.53
C ILE A 38 3.37 3.43 -2.48
N VAL A 39 4.62 3.34 -2.86
CA VAL A 39 5.71 2.94 -1.96
C VAL A 39 6.31 4.22 -1.38
N VAL A 40 6.37 4.31 -0.07
CA VAL A 40 7.01 5.46 0.59
C VAL A 40 8.38 5.04 1.07
N ASN A 41 9.39 5.60 0.42
CA ASN A 41 10.78 5.32 0.77
C ASN A 41 11.24 6.25 1.89
N ASP A 42 11.50 5.68 3.06
CA ASP A 42 11.90 6.43 4.26
C ASP A 42 13.39 6.76 4.24
N ALA A 43 13.84 7.35 3.13
CA ALA A 43 15.23 7.75 2.90
C ALA A 43 16.21 6.57 3.06
N SER A 44 15.95 5.50 2.33
CA SER A 44 16.83 4.34 2.31
C SER A 44 18.25 4.72 1.92
N THR A 45 19.21 4.08 2.56
CA THR A 45 20.63 4.27 2.24
C THR A 45 21.08 3.38 1.08
N GLU A 46 20.37 2.28 0.85
CA GLU A 46 20.63 1.40 -0.27
C GLU A 46 19.89 1.86 -1.52
N THR A 47 20.47 1.59 -2.68
CA THR A 47 19.86 1.95 -3.96
C THR A 47 18.51 1.26 -4.12
N GLN A 48 17.54 2.02 -4.57
CA GLN A 48 16.22 1.49 -4.87
C GLN A 48 16.33 0.35 -5.89
N SER A 49 15.75 -0.78 -5.55
CA SER A 49 15.79 -1.97 -6.38
C SER A 49 14.43 -2.68 -6.35
N LEU A 50 13.46 -2.09 -7.02
CA LEU A 50 12.17 -2.75 -7.20
C LEU A 50 12.25 -3.70 -8.39
N ASN A 51 12.15 -4.98 -8.10
CA ASN A 51 12.17 -6.01 -9.13
C ASN A 51 10.73 -6.48 -9.34
N ILE A 52 10.00 -5.74 -10.15
CA ILE A 52 8.59 -6.02 -10.43
C ILE A 52 8.38 -6.26 -11.92
N GLN A 53 7.61 -7.30 -12.24
CA GLN A 53 7.33 -7.69 -13.61
C GLN A 53 5.84 -8.06 -13.73
N ASN A 54 5.27 -7.75 -14.90
CA ASN A 54 3.91 -8.18 -15.27
C ASN A 54 2.86 -7.79 -14.25
N LEU A 55 2.71 -6.48 -13.99
CA LEU A 55 1.73 -5.98 -13.05
C LEU A 55 0.39 -5.73 -13.74
N ASP A 56 -0.19 -6.80 -14.31
CA ASP A 56 -1.39 -6.70 -15.13
C ASP A 56 -2.63 -6.24 -14.35
N ASN A 57 -2.63 -6.48 -13.03
CA ASN A 57 -3.77 -6.18 -12.19
C ASN A 57 -3.63 -4.88 -11.41
N LEU A 58 -2.53 -4.17 -11.63
CA LEU A 58 -2.24 -2.89 -10.97
C LEU A 58 -2.21 -1.77 -12.01
N LYS A 59 -2.85 -0.66 -11.71
CA LYS A 59 -2.85 0.51 -12.58
C LYS A 59 -1.48 1.19 -12.60
N SER A 60 -0.86 1.30 -11.43
CA SER A 60 0.46 1.93 -11.31
C SER A 60 1.14 1.53 -10.02
N VAL A 61 2.46 1.61 -10.03
CA VAL A 61 3.31 1.49 -8.84
C VAL A 61 4.22 2.70 -8.85
N ARG A 62 4.13 3.53 -7.84
CA ARG A 62 4.92 4.76 -7.73
C ARG A 62 5.71 4.77 -6.43
N VAL A 63 6.86 5.41 -6.45
CA VAL A 63 7.70 5.55 -5.27
C VAL A 63 7.75 7.02 -4.88
N MET A 64 7.43 7.30 -3.61
CA MET A 64 7.55 8.61 -3.02
C MET A 64 8.77 8.59 -2.10
N ASN A 65 9.73 9.47 -2.36
CA ASN A 65 10.97 9.51 -1.59
C ASN A 65 10.92 10.59 -0.52
N MET A 66 11.13 10.21 0.74
CA MET A 66 11.27 11.16 1.82
C MET A 66 12.68 11.72 1.84
N LYS A 67 12.84 12.96 2.29
CA LYS A 67 14.14 13.62 2.32
C LYS A 67 15.06 13.05 3.40
N GLU A 68 14.47 12.57 4.50
CA GLU A 68 15.24 12.00 5.59
C GLU A 68 14.44 10.90 6.27
N ASN A 69 15.14 10.00 6.94
CA ASN A 69 14.50 8.92 7.68
C ASN A 69 13.75 9.49 8.88
N ARG A 70 12.48 9.15 8.98
CA ARG A 70 11.59 9.63 10.05
C ARG A 70 11.02 8.48 10.88
N GLY A 71 11.29 7.26 10.48
CA GLY A 71 10.75 6.08 11.14
C GLY A 71 9.44 5.62 10.52
N HIS A 72 9.09 4.39 10.81
CA HIS A 72 7.98 3.68 10.18
C HIS A 72 6.63 4.43 10.29
N ALA A 73 6.27 4.84 11.49
CA ALA A 73 4.97 5.49 11.71
C ALA A 73 4.86 6.82 10.98
N ARG A 74 5.92 7.62 10.97
CA ARG A 74 5.92 8.90 10.27
C ARG A 74 5.95 8.72 8.77
N CYS A 75 6.63 7.69 8.30
CA CYS A 75 6.66 7.33 6.89
C CYS A 75 5.24 7.05 6.39
N ILE A 76 4.50 6.26 7.12
CA ILE A 76 3.11 5.94 6.77
C ILE A 76 2.23 7.18 6.86
N ALA A 77 2.37 7.97 7.93
CA ALA A 77 1.59 9.18 8.11
C ALA A 77 1.83 10.18 6.97
N THR A 78 3.08 10.32 6.53
CA THR A 78 3.43 11.20 5.42
C THR A 78 2.80 10.70 4.12
N GLY A 79 2.83 9.40 3.88
CA GLY A 79 2.20 8.80 2.72
C GLY A 79 0.69 8.99 2.71
N LEU A 80 0.05 8.79 3.85
CA LEU A 80 -1.40 8.99 3.98
C LEU A 80 -1.78 10.44 3.72
N LYS A 81 -1.00 11.38 4.25
CA LYS A 81 -1.25 12.80 4.03
C LYS A 81 -1.14 13.15 2.55
N TYR A 82 -0.09 12.67 1.88
CA TYR A 82 0.11 12.90 0.46
C TYR A 82 -1.08 12.37 -0.34
N ILE A 83 -1.49 11.14 -0.06
CA ILE A 83 -2.60 10.48 -0.77
C ILE A 83 -3.88 11.26 -0.56
N TYR A 84 -4.16 11.62 0.67
CA TYR A 84 -5.37 12.36 1.03
C TYR A 84 -5.46 13.72 0.31
N GLU A 85 -4.33 14.40 0.18
CA GLU A 85 -4.30 15.75 -0.41
C GLU A 85 -4.21 15.73 -1.95
N ASN A 86 -3.65 14.66 -2.54
CA ASN A 86 -3.28 14.68 -3.95
C ASN A 86 -3.90 13.58 -4.81
N GLU A 87 -4.48 12.56 -4.21
CA GLU A 87 -5.00 11.41 -4.96
C GLU A 87 -6.51 11.28 -4.81
N ASP A 88 -7.13 10.72 -5.84
CA ASP A 88 -8.52 10.33 -5.80
C ASP A 88 -8.57 8.85 -5.44
N PHE A 89 -9.35 8.50 -4.42
CA PHE A 89 -9.41 7.12 -3.94
C PHE A 89 -10.70 6.87 -3.17
N GLU A 90 -11.11 5.60 -3.13
CA GLU A 90 -12.20 5.13 -2.28
C GLU A 90 -11.66 4.66 -0.94
N TYR A 91 -10.59 3.85 -0.96
CA TYR A 91 -9.94 3.33 0.23
C TYR A 91 -8.43 3.34 0.08
N VAL A 92 -7.74 3.51 1.20
CA VAL A 92 -6.29 3.32 1.29
C VAL A 92 -6.03 2.16 2.24
N ILE A 93 -5.22 1.21 1.81
CA ILE A 93 -4.86 0.04 2.62
C ILE A 93 -3.35 0.07 2.85
N PRO A 94 -2.90 0.41 4.06
CA PRO A 94 -1.47 0.30 4.37
C PRO A 94 -1.08 -1.17 4.53
N MET A 95 0.03 -1.55 3.94
CA MET A 95 0.57 -2.89 4.07
C MET A 95 2.07 -2.83 4.26
N ASP A 96 2.60 -3.74 5.06
CA ASP A 96 4.01 -3.79 5.37
C ASP A 96 4.65 -5.02 4.72
N GLY A 97 5.86 -4.87 4.23
CA GLY A 97 6.57 -5.94 3.54
C GLY A 97 7.25 -6.95 4.47
N ASP A 98 7.04 -6.87 5.77
CA ASP A 98 7.71 -7.73 6.76
C ASP A 98 7.10 -9.12 6.90
N GLY A 99 6.04 -9.43 6.16
CA GLY A 99 5.37 -10.73 6.20
C GLY A 99 4.19 -10.82 7.16
N GLU A 100 3.92 -9.79 7.93
CA GLU A 100 2.76 -9.78 8.85
C GLU A 100 1.46 -9.48 8.12
N ASP A 101 1.52 -8.65 7.09
CA ASP A 101 0.35 -8.33 6.30
C ASP A 101 0.18 -9.33 5.18
N ARG A 102 -1.06 -9.73 4.94
CA ARG A 102 -1.40 -10.77 3.98
C ARG A 102 -2.21 -10.21 2.82
N PRO A 103 -1.62 -10.15 1.62
CA PRO A 103 -2.35 -9.67 0.44
C PRO A 103 -3.64 -10.43 0.16
N GLU A 104 -3.71 -11.71 0.51
CA GLU A 104 -4.92 -12.51 0.34
C GLU A 104 -6.10 -12.01 1.16
N GLU A 105 -5.86 -11.16 2.17
CA GLU A 105 -6.91 -10.57 2.99
C GLU A 105 -7.52 -9.31 2.39
N ILE A 106 -6.93 -8.77 1.33
CA ILE A 106 -7.45 -7.55 0.68
C ILE A 106 -8.92 -7.73 0.30
N LYS A 107 -9.24 -8.86 -0.27
CA LYS A 107 -10.61 -9.17 -0.66
C LYS A 107 -11.57 -9.05 0.52
N PHE A 108 -11.18 -9.57 1.67
CA PHE A 108 -12.03 -9.55 2.86
C PHE A 108 -12.21 -8.14 3.41
N PHE A 109 -11.16 -7.34 3.38
CA PHE A 109 -11.27 -5.93 3.78
C PHE A 109 -12.26 -5.17 2.90
N LEU A 110 -12.22 -5.41 1.59
CA LEU A 110 -13.11 -4.73 0.68
C LEU A 110 -14.55 -5.19 0.82
N GLU A 111 -14.77 -6.48 1.09
CA GLU A 111 -16.09 -6.99 1.37
C GLU A 111 -16.68 -6.36 2.63
N GLU A 112 -15.88 -6.27 3.69
CA GLU A 112 -16.30 -5.64 4.94
C GLU A 112 -16.64 -4.16 4.75
N ALA A 113 -15.81 -3.43 3.99
CA ALA A 113 -16.03 -2.04 3.70
C ALA A 113 -17.34 -1.82 2.93
N ASN A 114 -17.71 -2.76 2.08
CA ASN A 114 -18.96 -2.69 1.32
C ASN A 114 -20.19 -2.82 2.22
N TYR A 115 -20.08 -3.59 3.31
CA TYR A 115 -21.17 -3.73 4.28
C TYR A 115 -21.23 -2.57 5.28
N SER A 116 -20.11 -1.87 5.47
CA SER A 116 -20.01 -0.78 6.44
C SER A 116 -19.35 0.43 5.79
N PRO A 117 -20.04 1.11 4.88
CA PRO A 117 -19.41 2.16 4.07
C PRO A 117 -18.93 3.36 4.89
N ASP A 118 -19.42 3.56 6.10
CA ASP A 118 -18.98 4.65 6.97
C ASP A 118 -17.66 4.35 7.70
N LYS A 119 -17.19 3.13 7.60
CA LYS A 119 -15.94 2.71 8.24
C LYS A 119 -14.88 2.50 7.16
N THR A 120 -13.76 3.18 7.30
CA THR A 120 -12.66 2.97 6.36
C THR A 120 -11.77 1.84 6.83
N ILE A 121 -11.23 1.09 5.89
CA ILE A 121 -10.27 0.03 6.18
C ILE A 121 -9.01 0.64 6.79
N VAL A 122 -8.64 1.83 6.36
CA VAL A 122 -7.50 2.57 6.89
C VAL A 122 -7.66 2.78 8.40
N GLY A 123 -8.82 3.19 8.86
CA GLY A 123 -9.07 3.38 10.27
C GLY A 123 -8.91 2.10 11.08
N GLU A 124 -9.38 0.98 10.52
CA GLU A 124 -9.24 -0.33 11.16
C GLU A 124 -7.78 -0.73 11.30
N ARG A 125 -7.00 -0.57 10.22
CA ARG A 125 -5.57 -0.88 10.23
C ARG A 125 -4.81 0.00 11.22
N VAL A 126 -5.12 1.27 11.26
CA VAL A 126 -4.47 2.20 12.19
C VAL A 126 -4.71 1.77 13.63
N LYS A 127 -5.92 1.35 13.97
CA LYS A 127 -6.22 0.88 15.31
C LYS A 127 -5.41 -0.36 15.70
N ARG A 128 -5.12 -1.23 14.74
CA ARG A 128 -4.41 -2.47 15.02
C ARG A 128 -2.91 -2.32 14.97
N GLY A 129 -2.39 -1.50 14.08
CA GLY A 129 -0.98 -1.48 13.78
C GLY A 129 -0.24 -0.23 14.24
N TRP A 130 -0.94 0.80 14.48
CA TRP A 130 -0.30 2.09 14.69
C TRP A 130 -0.99 2.85 15.83
#